data_cce52b82d2cff0b1cf6e212ac11ff11d
#
_entry.id   cce52b82d2cff0b1cf6e212ac11ff11d
#
_cell.length_a   1.000
_cell.length_b   1.000
_cell.length_c   1.000
_cell.angle_alpha   90.00
_cell.angle_beta   90.00
_cell.angle_gamma   90.00
#
_symmetry.space_group_name_H-M   'P 1'
#
loop_
_entity.id
_entity.type
_entity.pdbx_description
1 polymer ?
#
loop_
_entity_poly.entity_id
_entity_poly.type
_entity_poly.pdbx_seq_one_letter_code
_entity_poly.pdbx_strand_id
1 'polypeptide(L)'
;GCNVLGVDPSTKMAKIANDRGVNTIPVIFNKEKSEEIKKLGKADLVVANNVFNHANDPIDFALGVENILKDDGTFVFEVPYWYNTVVDGRFDQIYHEHISYFTVKSARALLKLAGLEVEDVELVDYHGGSIRVYASKKPRVISPTVSDFINREVEAGLFDVDMYKKFMQNITASRNRFLKKLYSLDIGEKNPLIGIGAAAKANTFLNFYNLDNTVMKYVTDSSEHKQGKHTPLTRIPIVGDEILRDYKQPYVLILSWNISHILEDVLKNVNPNIKFIQIK
;
A
#
# COMPACT_ATOMS: atom_id res chain seq x y z
N GLY A 1 -4.37 21.22 -22.92
CA GLY A 1 -3.97 19.89 -22.38
C GLY A 1 -2.52 19.90 -21.96
N CYS A 2 -2.14 18.96 -21.09
CA CYS A 2 -0.74 18.78 -20.66
C CYS A 2 -0.05 17.78 -21.60
N ASN A 3 1.26 17.98 -21.83
CA ASN A 3 2.09 16.95 -22.41
C ASN A 3 2.43 15.93 -21.30
N VAL A 4 2.09 14.66 -21.51
CA VAL A 4 2.27 13.61 -20.51
C VAL A 4 3.16 12.52 -21.07
N LEU A 5 4.10 12.04 -20.25
CA LEU A 5 4.92 10.87 -20.50
C LEU A 5 4.77 9.89 -19.32
N GLY A 6 4.35 8.67 -19.60
CA GLY A 6 4.32 7.58 -18.63
C GLY A 6 5.63 6.79 -18.63
N VAL A 7 6.01 6.27 -17.46
CA VAL A 7 7.10 5.30 -17.31
C VAL A 7 6.58 4.17 -16.41
N ASP A 8 6.60 2.94 -16.91
CA ASP A 8 6.12 1.77 -16.17
C ASP A 8 6.96 0.54 -16.55
N PRO A 9 7.49 -0.24 -15.61
CA PRO A 9 8.31 -1.41 -15.94
C PRO A 9 7.52 -2.53 -16.63
N SER A 10 6.20 -2.57 -16.51
CA SER A 10 5.34 -3.57 -17.14
C SER A 10 5.10 -3.24 -18.62
N THR A 11 5.66 -4.04 -19.51
CA THR A 11 5.41 -3.93 -20.97
C THR A 11 3.92 -4.03 -21.30
N LYS A 12 3.16 -4.84 -20.56
CA LYS A 12 1.71 -4.99 -20.73
C LYS A 12 0.98 -3.69 -20.35
N MET A 13 1.33 -3.07 -19.22
CA MET A 13 0.69 -1.83 -18.77
C MET A 13 1.08 -0.65 -19.66
N ALA A 14 2.35 -0.56 -20.06
CA ALA A 14 2.80 0.44 -21.02
C ALA A 14 2.07 0.32 -22.37
N LYS A 15 1.86 -0.91 -22.87
CA LYS A 15 1.06 -1.12 -24.08
C LYS A 15 -0.38 -0.62 -23.92
N ILE A 16 -1.05 -0.97 -22.82
CA ILE A 16 -2.43 -0.52 -22.55
C ILE A 16 -2.51 1.01 -22.48
N ALA A 17 -1.52 1.66 -21.86
CA ALA A 17 -1.45 3.12 -21.76
C ALA A 17 -1.25 3.76 -23.15
N ASN A 18 -0.35 3.21 -23.97
CA ASN A 18 -0.11 3.68 -25.34
C ASN A 18 -1.35 3.50 -26.22
N ASP A 19 -2.05 2.36 -26.13
CA ASP A 19 -3.29 2.10 -26.86
C ASP A 19 -4.41 3.10 -26.47
N ARG A 20 -4.32 3.70 -25.27
CA ARG A 20 -5.22 4.76 -24.77
C ARG A 20 -4.72 6.18 -25.08
N GLY A 21 -3.62 6.34 -25.81
CA GLY A 21 -3.08 7.62 -26.23
C GLY A 21 -2.16 8.29 -25.19
N VAL A 22 -1.75 7.57 -24.14
CA VAL A 22 -0.74 8.04 -23.17
C VAL A 22 0.61 7.45 -23.53
N ASN A 23 1.51 8.27 -24.10
CA ASN A 23 2.86 7.83 -24.44
C ASN A 23 3.58 7.30 -23.19
N THR A 24 3.92 5.99 -23.19
CA THR A 24 4.48 5.31 -22.01
C THR A 24 5.68 4.45 -22.41
N ILE A 25 6.79 4.63 -21.69
CA ILE A 25 8.04 3.90 -21.91
C ILE A 25 8.12 2.70 -20.96
N PRO A 26 8.30 1.46 -21.46
CA PRO A 26 8.34 0.26 -20.64
C PRO A 26 9.72 0.01 -20.04
N VAL A 27 10.12 0.79 -19.04
CA VAL A 27 11.43 0.67 -18.36
C VAL A 27 11.27 0.85 -16.84
N ILE A 28 12.22 0.27 -16.10
CA ILE A 28 12.40 0.60 -14.67
C ILE A 28 13.03 1.98 -14.60
N PHE A 29 12.35 2.91 -13.93
CA PHE A 29 12.84 4.27 -13.77
C PHE A 29 14.02 4.33 -12.78
N ASN A 30 15.11 4.92 -13.21
CA ASN A 30 16.33 5.14 -12.43
C ASN A 30 17.13 6.31 -13.03
N LYS A 31 18.28 6.64 -12.42
CA LYS A 31 19.16 7.70 -12.90
C LYS A 31 19.66 7.46 -14.33
N GLU A 32 20.07 6.22 -14.66
CA GLU A 32 20.55 5.89 -16.00
C GLU A 32 19.47 6.13 -17.05
N LYS A 33 18.24 5.60 -16.83
CA LYS A 33 17.13 5.76 -17.76
C LYS A 33 16.63 7.19 -17.84
N SER A 34 16.80 7.97 -16.79
CA SER A 34 16.46 9.40 -16.79
C SER A 34 17.26 10.19 -17.83
N GLU A 35 18.47 9.78 -18.18
CA GLU A 35 19.27 10.44 -19.23
C GLU A 35 18.65 10.27 -20.64
N GLU A 36 18.00 9.14 -20.89
CA GLU A 36 17.26 8.91 -22.13
C GLU A 36 15.96 9.72 -22.15
N ILE A 37 15.22 9.70 -21.05
CA ILE A 37 13.96 10.41 -20.88
C ILE A 37 14.15 11.92 -21.01
N LYS A 38 15.20 12.47 -20.41
CA LYS A 38 15.54 13.89 -20.45
C LYS A 38 15.70 14.43 -21.87
N LYS A 39 16.09 13.59 -22.85
CA LYS A 39 16.20 13.99 -24.26
C LYS A 39 14.85 14.30 -24.89
N LEU A 40 13.75 13.81 -24.30
CA LEU A 40 12.38 14.11 -24.70
C LEU A 40 11.87 15.44 -24.13
N GLY A 41 12.60 16.02 -23.19
CA GLY A 41 12.31 17.28 -22.49
C GLY A 41 12.36 17.13 -20.98
N LYS A 42 12.47 18.25 -20.28
CA LYS A 42 12.40 18.29 -18.81
C LYS A 42 10.95 18.48 -18.38
N ALA A 43 10.59 17.90 -17.23
CA ALA A 43 9.27 17.91 -16.66
C ALA A 43 9.04 19.11 -15.73
N ASP A 44 7.87 19.73 -15.83
CA ASP A 44 7.38 20.71 -14.87
C ASP A 44 6.89 19.99 -13.60
N LEU A 45 6.34 18.79 -13.77
CA LEU A 45 5.81 17.97 -12.71
C LEU A 45 6.19 16.50 -12.92
N VAL A 46 6.75 15.86 -11.90
CA VAL A 46 6.95 14.41 -11.83
C VAL A 46 6.05 13.87 -10.74
N VAL A 47 5.26 12.82 -11.03
CA VAL A 47 4.34 12.19 -10.08
C VAL A 47 4.68 10.71 -9.91
N ALA A 48 4.78 10.25 -8.65
CA ALA A 48 5.08 8.85 -8.32
C ALA A 48 4.22 8.34 -7.15
N ASN A 49 2.92 8.13 -7.40
CA ASN A 49 1.99 7.67 -6.36
C ASN A 49 2.06 6.16 -6.17
N ASN A 50 2.41 5.70 -4.96
CA ASN A 50 2.61 4.30 -4.60
C ASN A 50 3.59 3.56 -5.54
N VAL A 51 4.65 4.24 -5.92
CA VAL A 51 5.74 3.74 -6.76
C VAL A 51 7.09 3.88 -6.06
N PHE A 52 7.34 5.02 -5.43
CA PHE A 52 8.63 5.34 -4.83
C PHE A 52 9.04 4.39 -3.69
N ASN A 53 8.08 3.89 -2.94
CA ASN A 53 8.29 2.88 -1.89
C ASN A 53 8.58 1.46 -2.43
N HIS A 54 8.38 1.23 -3.74
CA HIS A 54 8.71 -0.02 -4.43
C HIS A 54 10.08 0.03 -5.14
N ALA A 55 10.74 1.20 -5.17
CA ALA A 55 12.04 1.34 -5.80
C ALA A 55 13.11 0.51 -5.07
N ASN A 56 13.88 -0.31 -5.81
CA ASN A 56 14.98 -1.10 -5.23
C ASN A 56 16.08 -0.20 -4.65
N ASP A 57 16.34 0.91 -5.31
CA ASP A 57 17.23 1.98 -4.84
C ASP A 57 16.47 3.32 -4.92
N PRO A 58 15.89 3.79 -3.81
CA PRO A 58 15.15 5.03 -3.80
C PRO A 58 16.04 6.27 -3.96
N ILE A 59 17.33 6.19 -3.67
CA ILE A 59 18.27 7.30 -3.93
C ILE A 59 18.51 7.43 -5.44
N ASP A 60 18.78 6.32 -6.13
CA ASP A 60 18.94 6.29 -7.57
C ASP A 60 17.69 6.76 -8.32
N PHE A 61 16.49 6.36 -7.83
CA PHE A 61 15.22 6.87 -8.32
C PHE A 61 15.12 8.39 -8.14
N ALA A 62 15.42 8.92 -6.96
CA ALA A 62 15.35 10.36 -6.67
C ALA A 62 16.35 11.17 -7.50
N LEU A 63 17.56 10.65 -7.72
CA LEU A 63 18.55 11.23 -8.65
C LEU A 63 18.04 11.26 -10.09
N GLY A 64 17.32 10.23 -10.52
CA GLY A 64 16.64 10.19 -11.82
C GLY A 64 15.57 11.28 -11.93
N VAL A 65 14.77 11.47 -10.88
CA VAL A 65 13.77 12.55 -10.82
C VAL A 65 14.44 13.92 -10.92
N GLU A 66 15.49 14.14 -10.11
CA GLU A 66 16.26 15.39 -10.13
C GLU A 66 16.75 15.72 -11.56
N ASN A 67 17.27 14.72 -12.26
CA ASN A 67 17.82 14.89 -13.59
C ASN A 67 16.79 15.33 -14.64
N ILE A 68 15.55 14.80 -14.59
CA ILE A 68 14.49 15.13 -15.56
C ILE A 68 13.65 16.33 -15.17
N LEU A 69 13.71 16.78 -13.92
CA LEU A 69 12.93 17.89 -13.42
C LEU A 69 13.51 19.23 -13.91
N LYS A 70 12.66 20.18 -14.28
CA LYS A 70 13.06 21.58 -14.49
C LYS A 70 13.54 22.20 -13.18
N ASP A 71 14.25 23.31 -13.23
CA ASP A 71 14.76 24.00 -12.04
C ASP A 71 13.65 24.52 -11.13
N ASP A 72 12.51 24.88 -11.69
CA ASP A 72 11.28 25.31 -11.02
C ASP A 72 10.18 24.24 -10.99
N GLY A 73 10.52 23.03 -11.42
CA GLY A 73 9.60 21.88 -11.44
C GLY A 73 9.38 21.27 -10.06
N THR A 74 8.29 20.54 -9.91
CA THR A 74 7.89 19.89 -8.66
C THR A 74 7.88 18.37 -8.81
N PHE A 75 8.43 17.68 -7.83
CA PHE A 75 8.26 16.24 -7.62
C PHE A 75 7.18 16.01 -6.58
N VAL A 76 6.17 15.20 -6.92
CA VAL A 76 5.09 14.81 -6.01
C VAL A 76 5.05 13.29 -5.92
N PHE A 77 5.05 12.76 -4.71
CA PHE A 77 4.86 11.33 -4.53
C PHE A 77 3.95 11.03 -3.34
N GLU A 78 3.21 9.91 -3.46
CA GLU A 78 2.42 9.36 -2.38
C GLU A 78 2.96 8.01 -1.96
N VAL A 79 3.08 7.81 -0.65
CA VAL A 79 3.52 6.54 -0.05
C VAL A 79 2.77 6.29 1.27
N PRO A 80 2.55 5.03 1.66
CA PRO A 80 2.00 4.71 2.98
C PRO A 80 2.83 5.36 4.08
N TYR A 81 2.16 6.04 5.01
CA TYR A 81 2.83 6.75 6.09
C TYR A 81 3.24 5.79 7.20
N TRP A 82 4.54 5.66 7.42
CA TRP A 82 5.09 4.73 8.42
C TRP A 82 4.60 5.01 9.83
N TYR A 83 4.37 6.27 10.19
CA TYR A 83 3.77 6.65 11.45
C TYR A 83 2.44 5.91 11.68
N ASN A 84 1.51 5.99 10.74
CA ASN A 84 0.21 5.34 10.85
C ASN A 84 0.34 3.81 10.90
N THR A 85 1.29 3.25 10.15
CA THR A 85 1.58 1.80 10.17
C THR A 85 1.94 1.34 11.58
N VAL A 86 2.81 2.06 12.27
CA VAL A 86 3.29 1.69 13.61
C VAL A 86 2.26 2.02 14.69
N VAL A 87 1.70 3.22 14.67
CA VAL A 87 0.76 3.68 15.72
C VAL A 87 -0.55 2.91 15.68
N ASP A 88 -1.07 2.62 14.49
CA ASP A 88 -2.33 1.89 14.33
C ASP A 88 -2.16 0.36 14.32
N GLY A 89 -0.92 -0.14 14.36
CA GLY A 89 -0.64 -1.57 14.35
C GLY A 89 -0.91 -2.25 12.99
N ARG A 90 -0.74 -1.53 11.89
CA ARG A 90 -1.02 -1.99 10.52
C ARG A 90 0.16 -2.78 9.93
N PHE A 91 0.60 -3.83 10.64
CA PHE A 91 1.78 -4.63 10.28
C PHE A 91 1.66 -5.32 8.91
N ASP A 92 0.44 -5.53 8.40
CA ASP A 92 0.15 -6.14 7.11
C ASP A 92 0.58 -5.26 5.92
N GLN A 93 0.89 -3.99 6.16
CA GLN A 93 1.58 -3.12 5.20
C GLN A 93 3.04 -3.52 4.95
N ILE A 94 3.61 -4.40 5.80
CA ILE A 94 4.98 -4.89 5.69
C ILE A 94 4.96 -6.14 4.81
N TYR A 95 5.13 -5.97 3.50
CA TYR A 95 5.18 -7.05 2.52
C TYR A 95 6.24 -6.78 1.44
N HIS A 96 6.59 -7.80 0.67
CA HIS A 96 7.76 -7.83 -0.20
C HIS A 96 7.81 -6.73 -1.28
N GLU A 97 6.68 -6.18 -1.70
CA GLU A 97 6.65 -5.08 -2.68
C GLU A 97 6.98 -3.72 -2.05
N HIS A 98 6.72 -3.55 -0.73
CA HIS A 98 7.10 -2.35 0.01
C HIS A 98 8.54 -2.47 0.48
N ILE A 99 9.50 -2.08 -0.37
CA ILE A 99 10.93 -2.18 -0.08
C ILE A 99 11.36 -1.10 0.92
N SER A 100 10.75 0.09 0.81
CA SER A 100 11.05 1.24 1.67
C SER A 100 9.81 1.72 2.41
N TYR A 101 10.00 2.12 3.67
CA TYR A 101 8.97 2.70 4.54
C TYR A 101 9.37 4.12 4.88
N PHE A 102 8.46 5.08 4.63
CA PHE A 102 8.78 6.49 4.75
C PHE A 102 8.11 7.14 5.95
N THR A 103 8.93 7.85 6.74
CA THR A 103 8.53 8.98 7.55
C THR A 103 8.84 10.27 6.78
N VAL A 104 8.28 11.41 7.17
CA VAL A 104 8.64 12.70 6.55
C VAL A 104 10.12 13.02 6.78
N LYS A 105 10.63 12.72 7.97
CA LYS A 105 12.05 12.88 8.28
C LYS A 105 12.97 12.06 7.38
N SER A 106 12.63 10.78 7.13
CA SER A 106 13.45 9.91 6.26
C SER A 106 13.33 10.30 4.79
N ALA A 107 12.12 10.65 4.32
CA ALA A 107 11.89 11.14 2.97
C ALA A 107 12.70 12.41 2.68
N ARG A 108 12.65 13.39 3.60
CA ARG A 108 13.44 14.62 3.50
C ARG A 108 14.94 14.36 3.45
N ALA A 109 15.44 13.47 4.32
CA ALA A 109 16.85 13.12 4.35
C ALA A 109 17.31 12.46 3.04
N LEU A 110 16.51 11.54 2.51
CA LEU A 110 16.79 10.85 1.25
C LEU A 110 16.79 11.82 0.07
N LEU A 111 15.73 12.64 -0.06
CA LEU A 111 15.59 13.58 -1.17
C LEU A 111 16.72 14.61 -1.19
N LYS A 112 17.19 15.03 -0.02
CA LYS A 112 18.33 15.94 0.11
C LYS A 112 19.63 15.35 -0.48
N LEU A 113 19.85 14.02 -0.38
CA LEU A 113 20.96 13.34 -1.02
C LEU A 113 20.88 13.40 -2.55
N ALA A 114 19.69 13.50 -3.10
CA ALA A 114 19.46 13.67 -4.52
C ALA A 114 19.38 15.14 -4.99
N GLY A 115 19.63 16.11 -4.11
CA GLY A 115 19.53 17.54 -4.46
C GLY A 115 18.11 18.09 -4.52
N LEU A 116 17.16 17.40 -3.89
CA LEU A 116 15.75 17.82 -3.76
C LEU A 116 15.44 18.19 -2.31
N GLU A 117 14.68 19.25 -2.09
CA GLU A 117 14.20 19.65 -0.77
C GLU A 117 12.67 19.51 -0.69
N VAL A 118 12.20 18.98 0.43
CA VAL A 118 10.76 18.86 0.71
C VAL A 118 10.18 20.23 1.05
N GLU A 119 9.18 20.65 0.28
CA GLU A 119 8.50 21.95 0.44
C GLU A 119 7.25 21.83 1.30
N ASP A 120 6.46 20.76 1.09
CA ASP A 120 5.19 20.57 1.79
C ASP A 120 4.85 19.07 1.92
N VAL A 121 3.97 18.76 2.88
CA VAL A 121 3.47 17.40 3.13
C VAL A 121 2.01 17.47 3.52
N GLU A 122 1.19 16.60 2.95
CA GLU A 122 -0.20 16.42 3.38
C GLU A 122 -0.50 14.95 3.71
N LEU A 123 -1.43 14.74 4.64
CA LEU A 123 -1.97 13.42 4.94
C LEU A 123 -3.12 13.13 3.97
N VAL A 124 -3.09 11.98 3.32
CA VAL A 124 -4.10 11.53 2.37
C VAL A 124 -4.76 10.27 2.90
N ASP A 125 -6.09 10.23 2.86
CA ASP A 125 -6.85 9.05 3.28
C ASP A 125 -6.88 8.00 2.16
N TYR A 126 -5.71 7.39 1.94
CA TYR A 126 -5.51 6.31 0.99
C TYR A 126 -4.63 5.24 1.64
N HIS A 127 -4.87 3.96 1.35
CA HIS A 127 -4.18 2.81 1.95
C HIS A 127 -4.16 2.80 3.50
N GLY A 128 -5.13 3.48 4.13
CA GLY A 128 -5.18 3.61 5.59
C GLY A 128 -4.32 4.75 6.15
N GLY A 129 -4.00 5.72 5.31
CA GLY A 129 -3.21 6.91 5.61
C GLY A 129 -1.86 6.88 4.90
N SER A 130 -1.75 7.73 3.89
CA SER A 130 -0.54 7.97 3.13
C SER A 130 -0.08 9.41 3.33
N ILE A 131 1.18 9.68 3.10
CA ILE A 131 1.69 11.05 2.91
C ILE A 131 1.84 11.33 1.43
N ARG A 132 1.42 12.52 1.03
CA ARG A 132 1.78 13.14 -0.25
C ARG A 132 2.85 14.18 0.04
N VAL A 133 4.00 14.02 -0.58
CA VAL A 133 5.18 14.86 -0.38
C VAL A 133 5.43 15.67 -1.64
N TYR A 134 5.65 16.95 -1.47
CA TYR A 134 6.03 17.90 -2.52
C TYR A 134 7.48 18.29 -2.34
N ALA A 135 8.28 18.18 -3.39
CA ALA A 135 9.71 18.49 -3.36
C ALA A 135 10.16 19.18 -4.64
N SER A 136 11.22 19.99 -4.57
CA SER A 136 11.81 20.68 -5.70
C SER A 136 13.33 20.83 -5.54
N LYS A 137 14.00 21.26 -6.62
CA LYS A 137 15.43 21.60 -6.58
C LYS A 137 15.70 22.90 -5.84
N LYS A 138 14.82 23.85 -5.99
CA LYS A 138 14.91 25.21 -5.42
C LYS A 138 13.61 25.52 -4.70
N PRO A 139 13.50 25.17 -3.41
CA PRO A 139 12.28 25.40 -2.65
C PRO A 139 11.95 26.87 -2.58
N ARG A 140 10.69 27.22 -2.81
CA ARG A 140 10.20 28.61 -2.73
C ARG A 140 9.98 28.99 -1.28
N VAL A 141 9.24 28.19 -0.57
CA VAL A 141 8.96 28.32 0.88
C VAL A 141 8.77 26.91 1.42
N ILE A 142 9.42 26.60 2.53
CA ILE A 142 9.17 25.34 3.24
C ILE A 142 7.98 25.54 4.16
N SER A 143 6.92 24.74 3.95
CA SER A 143 5.72 24.76 4.79
C SER A 143 6.03 24.35 6.22
N PRO A 144 5.42 24.99 7.23
CA PRO A 144 5.49 24.53 8.63
C PRO A 144 5.02 23.08 8.81
N THR A 145 4.14 22.57 7.94
CA THR A 145 3.66 21.19 7.98
C THR A 145 4.80 20.18 8.00
N VAL A 146 5.89 20.44 7.27
CA VAL A 146 7.06 19.56 7.24
C VAL A 146 7.66 19.36 8.62
N SER A 147 7.84 20.45 9.39
CA SER A 147 8.33 20.39 10.77
C SER A 147 7.29 19.77 11.72
N ASP A 148 6.01 20.05 11.54
CA ASP A 148 4.94 19.48 12.36
C ASP A 148 4.87 17.95 12.22
N PHE A 149 4.97 17.43 11.01
CA PHE A 149 5.05 15.98 10.78
C PHE A 149 6.30 15.36 11.41
N ILE A 150 7.48 15.99 11.26
CA ILE A 150 8.73 15.49 11.85
C ILE A 150 8.64 15.49 13.38
N ASN A 151 8.12 16.56 13.99
CA ASN A 151 7.93 16.63 15.43
C ASN A 151 6.99 15.53 15.94
N ARG A 152 5.86 15.32 15.26
CA ARG A 152 4.93 14.23 15.54
C ARG A 152 5.59 12.85 15.49
N GLU A 153 6.47 12.62 14.51
CA GLU A 153 7.24 11.37 14.37
C GLU A 153 8.20 11.16 15.54
N VAL A 154 8.89 12.23 15.95
CA VAL A 154 9.82 12.20 17.09
C VAL A 154 9.08 11.98 18.41
N GLU A 155 8.01 12.72 18.65
CA GLU A 155 7.18 12.60 19.85
C GLU A 155 6.57 11.20 20.00
N ALA A 156 6.21 10.57 18.90
CA ALA A 156 5.72 9.18 18.89
C ALA A 156 6.84 8.13 19.11
N GLY A 157 8.10 8.55 19.16
CA GLY A 157 9.23 7.65 19.38
C GLY A 157 9.58 6.78 18.15
N LEU A 158 9.22 7.19 16.92
CA LEU A 158 9.46 6.38 15.72
C LEU A 158 10.94 6.12 15.41
N PHE A 159 11.84 6.84 16.07
CA PHE A 159 13.30 6.68 15.91
C PHE A 159 13.93 5.96 17.12
N ASP A 160 13.10 5.42 18.02
CA ASP A 160 13.51 4.66 19.18
C ASP A 160 13.20 3.16 18.98
N VAL A 161 14.17 2.31 19.30
CA VAL A 161 14.05 0.83 19.21
C VAL A 161 12.93 0.30 20.12
N ASP A 162 12.71 0.92 21.27
CA ASP A 162 11.69 0.45 22.22
C ASP A 162 10.26 0.65 21.70
N MET A 163 10.03 1.62 20.83
CA MET A 163 8.75 1.76 20.12
C MET A 163 8.47 0.52 19.27
N TYR A 164 9.46 -0.03 18.56
CA TYR A 164 9.30 -1.21 17.71
C TYR A 164 9.13 -2.49 18.52
N LYS A 165 9.79 -2.62 19.66
CA LYS A 165 9.54 -3.73 20.59
C LYS A 165 8.08 -3.71 21.08
N LYS A 166 7.57 -2.53 21.47
CA LYS A 166 6.18 -2.33 21.89
C LYS A 166 5.20 -2.60 20.74
N PHE A 167 5.50 -2.13 19.54
CA PHE A 167 4.73 -2.43 18.34
C PHE A 167 4.59 -3.95 18.14
N MET A 168 5.69 -4.71 18.16
CA MET A 168 5.68 -6.16 18.02
C MET A 168 4.88 -6.87 19.12
N GLN A 169 5.01 -6.42 20.35
CA GLN A 169 4.22 -6.94 21.48
C GLN A 169 2.72 -6.71 21.27
N ASN A 170 2.34 -5.51 20.84
CA ASN A 170 0.94 -5.12 20.62
C ASN A 170 0.30 -5.93 19.48
N ILE A 171 0.97 -6.10 18.34
CA ILE A 171 0.42 -6.87 17.23
C ILE A 171 0.32 -8.36 17.57
N THR A 172 1.30 -8.90 18.33
CA THR A 172 1.25 -10.29 18.82
C THR A 172 0.08 -10.49 19.80
N ALA A 173 -0.11 -9.58 20.73
CA ALA A 173 -1.23 -9.63 21.67
C ALA A 173 -2.58 -9.51 20.95
N SER A 174 -2.67 -8.63 19.93
CA SER A 174 -3.86 -8.47 19.09
C SER A 174 -4.17 -9.77 18.33
N ARG A 175 -3.15 -10.38 17.70
CA ARG A 175 -3.29 -11.69 17.05
C ARG A 175 -3.86 -12.73 18.00
N ASN A 176 -3.29 -12.86 19.20
CA ASN A 176 -3.73 -13.88 20.15
C ASN A 176 -5.17 -13.67 20.63
N ARG A 177 -5.58 -12.42 20.84
CA ARG A 177 -6.99 -12.09 21.17
C ARG A 177 -7.93 -12.44 20.02
N PHE A 178 -7.55 -12.09 18.79
CA PHE A 178 -8.34 -12.39 17.61
C PHE A 178 -8.50 -13.90 17.40
N LEU A 179 -7.42 -14.67 17.48
CA LEU A 179 -7.45 -16.14 17.34
C LEU A 179 -8.31 -16.79 18.42
N LYS A 180 -8.21 -16.35 19.68
CA LYS A 180 -9.10 -16.81 20.75
C LYS A 180 -10.58 -16.57 20.43
N LYS A 181 -10.92 -15.38 19.92
CA LYS A 181 -12.28 -15.06 19.47
C LYS A 181 -12.69 -15.92 18.28
N LEU A 182 -11.83 -16.06 17.27
CA LEU A 182 -12.11 -16.83 16.06
C LEU A 182 -12.44 -18.28 16.38
N TYR A 183 -11.60 -18.94 17.19
CA TYR A 183 -11.79 -20.35 17.56
C TYR A 183 -12.93 -20.60 18.56
N SER A 184 -13.55 -19.56 19.11
CA SER A 184 -14.79 -19.67 19.89
C SER A 184 -16.06 -19.62 19.02
N LEU A 185 -15.93 -19.35 17.73
CA LEU A 185 -17.06 -19.28 16.79
C LEU A 185 -17.40 -20.69 16.28
N ASP A 186 -18.68 -20.90 15.96
CA ASP A 186 -19.17 -22.14 15.33
C ASP A 186 -18.88 -22.13 13.82
N ILE A 187 -17.56 -22.21 13.50
CA ILE A 187 -17.07 -22.29 12.13
C ILE A 187 -17.04 -23.75 11.70
N GLY A 188 -17.64 -24.05 10.55
CA GLY A 188 -17.69 -25.39 9.98
C GLY A 188 -18.24 -25.40 8.56
N GLU A 189 -18.58 -26.58 8.04
CA GLU A 189 -19.03 -26.75 6.64
C GLU A 189 -20.27 -25.91 6.30
N LYS A 190 -21.18 -25.72 7.24
CA LYS A 190 -22.42 -24.94 7.03
C LYS A 190 -22.22 -23.44 7.18
N ASN A 191 -21.28 -23.03 8.04
CA ASN A 191 -20.97 -21.65 8.38
C ASN A 191 -19.45 -21.44 8.24
N PRO A 192 -18.87 -21.51 7.01
CA PRO A 192 -17.42 -21.42 6.83
C PRO A 192 -16.89 -20.02 7.12
N LEU A 193 -15.61 -19.94 7.43
CA LEU A 193 -14.86 -18.69 7.39
C LEU A 193 -14.41 -18.41 5.96
N ILE A 194 -14.73 -17.20 5.48
CA ILE A 194 -14.37 -16.72 4.14
C ILE A 194 -13.66 -15.37 4.28
N GLY A 195 -12.49 -15.25 3.66
CA GLY A 195 -11.74 -13.98 3.57
C GLY A 195 -12.18 -13.16 2.36
N ILE A 196 -12.18 -11.83 2.47
CA ILE A 196 -12.54 -10.94 1.36
C ILE A 196 -11.34 -10.09 0.95
N GLY A 197 -10.93 -10.24 -0.31
CA GLY A 197 -9.82 -9.53 -0.94
C GLY A 197 -8.49 -10.28 -0.87
N ALA A 198 -8.08 -10.88 -1.98
CA ALA A 198 -6.77 -11.53 -2.14
C ALA A 198 -5.68 -10.49 -2.50
N ALA A 199 -5.52 -9.45 -1.68
CA ALA A 199 -4.50 -8.43 -1.83
C ALA A 199 -3.14 -8.88 -1.29
N ALA A 200 -2.04 -8.21 -1.70
CA ALA A 200 -0.70 -8.53 -1.21
C ALA A 200 -0.62 -8.50 0.33
N LYS A 201 -1.15 -7.45 0.97
CA LYS A 201 -1.22 -7.32 2.43
C LYS A 201 -2.04 -8.43 3.11
N ALA A 202 -3.06 -8.98 2.43
CA ALA A 202 -3.83 -10.10 2.95
C ALA A 202 -2.95 -11.33 3.18
N ASN A 203 -1.96 -11.58 2.32
CA ASN A 203 -1.02 -12.69 2.50
C ASN A 203 -0.16 -12.50 3.76
N THR A 204 0.32 -11.28 4.03
CA THR A 204 1.04 -10.99 5.27
C THR A 204 0.17 -11.27 6.49
N PHE A 205 -1.09 -10.81 6.46
CA PHE A 205 -2.04 -11.05 7.53
C PHE A 205 -2.28 -12.56 7.74
N LEU A 206 -2.66 -13.27 6.70
CA LEU A 206 -2.98 -14.71 6.76
C LEU A 206 -1.80 -15.52 7.29
N ASN A 207 -0.59 -15.25 6.80
CA ASN A 207 0.62 -15.95 7.26
C ASN A 207 0.97 -15.61 8.71
N PHE A 208 0.89 -14.35 9.13
CA PHE A 208 1.17 -13.96 10.51
C PHE A 208 0.17 -14.53 11.51
N TYR A 209 -1.10 -14.68 11.10
CA TYR A 209 -2.16 -15.27 11.93
C TYR A 209 -2.23 -16.80 11.81
N ASN A 210 -1.43 -17.42 10.95
CA ASN A 210 -1.49 -18.85 10.63
C ASN A 210 -2.91 -19.30 10.20
N LEU A 211 -3.56 -18.50 9.38
CA LEU A 211 -4.87 -18.82 8.80
C LEU A 211 -4.65 -19.42 7.41
N ASP A 212 -4.73 -20.72 7.31
CA ASP A 212 -4.58 -21.46 6.07
C ASP A 212 -5.91 -22.09 5.60
N ASN A 213 -5.84 -22.95 4.59
CA ASN A 213 -6.99 -23.64 4.03
C ASN A 213 -7.66 -24.66 4.96
N THR A 214 -7.10 -24.95 6.12
CA THR A 214 -7.75 -25.78 7.17
C THR A 214 -8.69 -24.97 8.04
N VAL A 215 -8.49 -23.65 8.11
CA VAL A 215 -9.29 -22.71 8.92
C VAL A 215 -10.22 -21.86 8.06
N MET A 216 -9.72 -21.36 6.93
CA MET A 216 -10.43 -20.47 6.01
C MET A 216 -10.74 -21.23 4.71
N LYS A 217 -12.03 -21.36 4.39
CA LYS A 217 -12.47 -22.19 3.26
C LYS A 217 -12.15 -21.55 1.92
N TYR A 218 -12.35 -20.24 1.78
CA TYR A 218 -12.08 -19.45 0.57
C TYR A 218 -11.55 -18.07 0.93
N VAL A 219 -10.85 -17.47 -0.04
CA VAL A 219 -10.68 -16.01 -0.12
C VAL A 219 -11.36 -15.55 -1.40
N THR A 220 -12.22 -14.53 -1.33
CA THR A 220 -12.83 -13.98 -2.55
C THR A 220 -12.06 -12.77 -3.07
N ASP A 221 -12.10 -12.59 -4.38
CA ASP A 221 -11.54 -11.40 -5.05
C ASP A 221 -12.28 -11.17 -6.36
N SER A 222 -12.61 -9.91 -6.65
CA SER A 222 -13.30 -9.52 -7.89
C SER A 222 -12.46 -9.67 -9.15
N SER A 223 -11.12 -9.80 -9.01
CA SER A 223 -10.21 -9.96 -10.13
C SER A 223 -10.26 -11.39 -10.69
N GLU A 224 -10.80 -11.54 -11.87
CA GLU A 224 -10.81 -12.82 -12.62
C GLU A 224 -9.41 -13.40 -12.80
N HIS A 225 -8.36 -12.57 -12.84
CA HIS A 225 -6.96 -13.02 -12.93
C HIS A 225 -6.47 -13.76 -11.68
N LYS A 226 -7.14 -13.58 -10.55
CA LYS A 226 -6.80 -14.26 -9.28
C LYS A 226 -7.69 -15.47 -9.02
N GLN A 227 -8.93 -15.46 -9.48
CA GLN A 227 -9.88 -16.57 -9.33
C GLN A 227 -9.32 -17.84 -9.94
N GLY A 228 -9.61 -18.99 -9.33
CA GLY A 228 -9.05 -20.30 -9.68
C GLY A 228 -7.60 -20.53 -9.22
N LYS A 229 -6.97 -19.57 -8.56
CA LYS A 229 -5.65 -19.69 -7.94
C LYS A 229 -5.76 -19.87 -6.42
N HIS A 230 -4.61 -19.88 -5.74
CA HIS A 230 -4.53 -20.05 -4.29
C HIS A 230 -3.67 -18.94 -3.67
N THR A 231 -3.95 -18.61 -2.43
CA THR A 231 -3.11 -17.70 -1.66
C THR A 231 -1.72 -18.33 -1.42
N PRO A 232 -0.62 -17.55 -1.55
CA PRO A 232 0.73 -18.03 -1.31
C PRO A 232 0.91 -18.56 0.13
N LEU A 233 1.58 -19.71 0.25
CA LEU A 233 1.86 -20.45 1.47
C LEU A 233 0.61 -21.01 2.17
N THR A 234 -0.40 -20.22 2.43
CA THR A 234 -1.65 -20.59 3.13
C THR A 234 -2.58 -21.44 2.28
N ARG A 235 -2.39 -21.47 0.94
CA ARG A 235 -3.09 -22.33 -0.03
C ARG A 235 -4.62 -22.28 0.01
N ILE A 236 -5.18 -21.14 0.43
CA ILE A 236 -6.62 -20.95 0.42
C ILE A 236 -7.07 -20.69 -1.02
N PRO A 237 -8.09 -21.41 -1.54
CA PRO A 237 -8.61 -21.19 -2.88
C PRO A 237 -9.18 -19.76 -3.04
N ILE A 238 -8.90 -19.12 -4.18
CA ILE A 238 -9.43 -17.79 -4.52
C ILE A 238 -10.60 -17.97 -5.49
N VAL A 239 -11.75 -17.40 -5.13
CA VAL A 239 -13.01 -17.53 -5.89
C VAL A 239 -13.69 -16.15 -6.01
N GLY A 240 -14.80 -16.08 -6.77
CA GLY A 240 -15.64 -14.87 -6.81
C GLY A 240 -16.55 -14.72 -5.59
N ASP A 241 -17.09 -13.51 -5.39
CA ASP A 241 -17.94 -13.19 -4.23
C ASP A 241 -19.30 -13.94 -4.26
N GLU A 242 -19.74 -14.44 -5.42
CA GLU A 242 -20.95 -15.23 -5.59
C GLU A 242 -21.01 -16.49 -4.73
N ILE A 243 -19.85 -17.05 -4.34
CA ILE A 243 -19.74 -18.21 -3.44
C ILE A 243 -20.45 -17.98 -2.08
N LEU A 244 -20.57 -16.72 -1.66
CA LEU A 244 -21.24 -16.37 -0.41
C LEU A 244 -22.72 -16.76 -0.39
N ARG A 245 -23.34 -16.89 -1.56
CA ARG A 245 -24.77 -17.29 -1.68
C ARG A 245 -25.01 -18.75 -1.35
N ASP A 246 -23.98 -19.58 -1.43
CA ASP A 246 -24.07 -21.02 -1.17
C ASP A 246 -24.19 -21.34 0.33
N TYR A 247 -23.97 -20.35 1.19
CA TYR A 247 -23.96 -20.53 2.63
C TYR A 247 -25.07 -19.73 3.31
N LYS A 248 -25.77 -20.37 4.26
CA LYS A 248 -26.86 -19.72 4.98
C LYS A 248 -26.38 -18.55 5.84
N GLN A 249 -25.23 -18.68 6.50
CA GLN A 249 -24.72 -17.69 7.45
C GLN A 249 -23.16 -17.79 7.56
N PRO A 250 -22.42 -17.42 6.48
CA PRO A 250 -20.97 -17.51 6.51
C PRO A 250 -20.37 -16.46 7.44
N TYR A 251 -19.25 -16.81 8.06
CA TYR A 251 -18.39 -15.86 8.75
C TYR A 251 -17.45 -15.20 7.72
N VAL A 252 -17.37 -13.88 7.75
CA VAL A 252 -16.60 -13.10 6.77
C VAL A 252 -15.55 -12.23 7.45
N LEU A 253 -14.31 -12.38 7.03
CA LEU A 253 -13.18 -11.56 7.44
C LEU A 253 -12.71 -10.70 6.27
N ILE A 254 -12.89 -9.37 6.38
CA ILE A 254 -12.45 -8.44 5.33
C ILE A 254 -10.93 -8.23 5.47
N LEU A 255 -10.16 -8.80 4.53
CA LEU A 255 -8.71 -8.69 4.47
C LEU A 255 -8.27 -7.36 3.81
N SER A 256 -9.11 -6.80 2.93
CA SER A 256 -8.93 -5.47 2.34
C SER A 256 -9.55 -4.38 3.24
N TRP A 257 -9.12 -4.32 4.49
CA TRP A 257 -9.71 -3.52 5.56
C TRP A 257 -9.80 -2.00 5.27
N ASN A 258 -8.91 -1.47 4.43
CA ASN A 258 -8.90 -0.04 4.06
C ASN A 258 -10.14 0.41 3.27
N ILE A 259 -10.89 -0.53 2.70
CA ILE A 259 -12.19 -0.30 2.00
C ILE A 259 -13.31 -1.11 2.62
N SER A 260 -13.18 -1.53 3.89
CA SER A 260 -14.14 -2.41 4.55
C SER A 260 -15.56 -1.82 4.56
N HIS A 261 -15.69 -0.51 4.77
CA HIS A 261 -16.99 0.18 4.78
C HIS A 261 -17.74 0.08 3.45
N ILE A 262 -17.01 0.09 2.31
CA ILE A 262 -17.60 -0.11 0.99
C ILE A 262 -17.96 -1.59 0.79
N LEU A 263 -17.04 -2.49 1.15
CA LEU A 263 -17.21 -3.92 0.95
C LEU A 263 -18.36 -4.50 1.78
N GLU A 264 -18.55 -4.04 3.02
CA GLU A 264 -19.63 -4.53 3.87
C GLU A 264 -21.01 -4.35 3.23
N ASP A 265 -21.27 -3.19 2.62
CA ASP A 265 -22.56 -2.92 1.98
C ASP A 265 -22.73 -3.75 0.69
N VAL A 266 -21.67 -3.88 -0.12
CA VAL A 266 -21.71 -4.72 -1.32
C VAL A 266 -21.96 -6.18 -0.96
N LEU A 267 -21.27 -6.71 0.04
CA LEU A 267 -21.38 -8.12 0.45
C LEU A 267 -22.74 -8.44 1.10
N LYS A 268 -23.35 -7.51 1.85
CA LYS A 268 -24.72 -7.67 2.36
C LYS A 268 -25.76 -7.79 1.25
N ASN A 269 -25.52 -7.16 0.08
CA ASN A 269 -26.38 -7.35 -1.09
C ASN A 269 -26.20 -8.73 -1.75
N VAL A 270 -25.03 -9.36 -1.58
CA VAL A 270 -24.79 -10.73 -2.05
C VAL A 270 -25.44 -11.75 -1.12
N ASN A 271 -25.24 -11.60 0.19
CA ASN A 271 -25.85 -12.43 1.22
C ASN A 271 -26.12 -11.60 2.49
N PRO A 272 -27.40 -11.29 2.82
CA PRO A 272 -27.75 -10.45 3.95
C PRO A 272 -27.48 -11.10 5.33
N ASN A 273 -27.20 -12.40 5.38
CA ASN A 273 -27.01 -13.13 6.62
C ASN A 273 -25.51 -13.30 6.99
N ILE A 274 -24.61 -12.60 6.32
CA ILE A 274 -23.17 -12.63 6.61
C ILE A 274 -22.90 -12.18 8.06
N LYS A 275 -22.02 -12.90 8.73
CA LYS A 275 -21.47 -12.53 10.04
C LYS A 275 -20.06 -11.96 9.86
N PHE A 276 -19.92 -10.65 9.89
CA PHE A 276 -18.62 -10.01 9.81
C PHE A 276 -17.82 -10.23 11.10
N ILE A 277 -16.56 -10.63 10.93
CA ILE A 277 -15.59 -10.74 12.02
C ILE A 277 -14.66 -9.53 11.95
N GLN A 278 -14.59 -8.77 13.04
CA GLN A 278 -13.67 -7.65 13.16
C GLN A 278 -12.36 -8.08 13.83
N ILE A 279 -11.24 -7.58 13.33
CA ILE A 279 -9.89 -7.86 13.82
C ILE A 279 -9.59 -7.12 15.14
N LYS A 280 -10.33 -6.05 15.42
CA LYS A 280 -10.18 -5.24 16.66
C LYS A 280 -11.19 -5.64 17.72
#